data_056df56b3fd2d179d553ec6746ed4bb4
#
_entry.id   056df56b3fd2d179d553ec6746ed4bb4
#
_cell.length_a   1.000
_cell.length_b   1.000
_cell.length_c   1.000
_cell.angle_alpha   90.00
_cell.angle_beta   90.00
_cell.angle_gamma   90.00
#
_symmetry.space_group_name_H-M   'P 1'
#
loop_
_entity.id
_entity.type
_entity.pdbx_description
1 polymer ?
#
loop_
_entity_poly.entity_id
_entity_poly.type
_entity_poly.pdbx_seq_one_letter_code
_entity_poly.pdbx_strand_id
1 'polypeptide(L)'
;MLLGPAVVWLSGSNRTVVALLYVPFVLFGPLLAVAAIRWAWRSHRKADLWMALSFFSVVAVSFIDWFRLTGRSAFEGTYFVTYVIPSTIVVMGGTLASQLATALKTARELTATLDKRVAERTEALTLANQRLEELSTTDSLTGLANRRHFDDILAKEWQRARRLRHPLALLMIDVDHFKQFNDTYGHLAGDDCLRQVAQILKQRLLRGSDTAARFGGEEFAVITSMDLEGALHIAELIRQDVENHPVSVDGVDAVHVSVSIGLSALVPDGSRSPAAADIAGR
;
A
#
# COMPACT_ATOMS: atom_id res chain seq x y z
N MET A 1 -22.95 37.41 -33.44
CA MET A 1 -23.43 38.27 -34.52
C MET A 1 -24.66 37.71 -35.25
N LEU A 2 -25.09 36.46 -35.04
CA LEU A 2 -26.21 35.83 -35.79
C LEU A 2 -27.59 36.01 -35.13
N LEU A 3 -27.69 36.45 -33.86
CA LEU A 3 -29.00 36.66 -33.21
C LEU A 3 -29.58 38.08 -33.41
N GLY A 4 -28.78 39.04 -33.81
CA GLY A 4 -29.25 40.42 -34.10
C GLY A 4 -30.23 40.49 -35.26
N PRO A 5 -29.96 39.89 -36.44
CA PRO A 5 -30.88 39.90 -37.59
C PRO A 5 -32.20 39.17 -37.35
N ALA A 6 -32.16 38.06 -36.59
CA ALA A 6 -33.37 37.28 -36.24
C ALA A 6 -34.30 38.06 -35.31
N VAL A 7 -33.75 38.79 -34.32
CA VAL A 7 -34.52 39.61 -33.39
C VAL A 7 -35.13 40.81 -34.14
N VAL A 8 -34.39 41.46 -35.06
CA VAL A 8 -34.88 42.56 -35.89
C VAL A 8 -35.98 42.07 -36.85
N TRP A 9 -35.84 40.88 -37.42
CA TRP A 9 -36.82 40.28 -38.35
C TRP A 9 -38.13 39.93 -37.59
N LEU A 10 -38.05 39.37 -36.36
CA LEU A 10 -39.18 39.09 -35.50
C LEU A 10 -39.87 40.36 -34.96
N SER A 11 -39.13 41.48 -34.81
CA SER A 11 -39.71 42.75 -34.31
C SER A 11 -40.70 43.42 -35.29
N GLY A 12 -40.60 43.07 -36.57
CA GLY A 12 -41.49 43.65 -37.61
C GLY A 12 -42.88 42.99 -37.68
N SER A 13 -43.07 41.76 -37.29
CA SER A 13 -44.28 41.01 -37.59
C SER A 13 -45.08 40.49 -36.37
N ASN A 14 -44.52 40.43 -35.15
CA ASN A 14 -45.31 39.94 -34.01
C ASN A 14 -44.72 40.29 -32.62
N ARG A 15 -44.73 41.56 -32.26
CA ARG A 15 -44.31 42.08 -30.92
C ARG A 15 -44.93 41.27 -29.75
N THR A 16 -46.14 40.77 -29.94
CA THR A 16 -46.86 40.00 -28.94
C THR A 16 -46.21 38.64 -28.70
N VAL A 17 -45.75 37.94 -29.73
CA VAL A 17 -45.07 36.64 -29.60
C VAL A 17 -43.73 36.80 -28.92
N VAL A 18 -42.98 37.83 -29.27
CA VAL A 18 -41.68 38.11 -28.63
C VAL A 18 -41.88 38.50 -27.15
N ALA A 19 -42.90 39.31 -26.85
CA ALA A 19 -43.22 39.67 -25.44
C ALA A 19 -43.59 38.43 -24.59
N LEU A 20 -44.25 37.44 -25.17
CA LEU A 20 -44.59 36.20 -24.46
C LEU A 20 -43.35 35.37 -24.07
N LEU A 21 -42.26 35.44 -24.83
CA LEU A 21 -41.00 34.76 -24.52
C LEU A 21 -40.32 35.32 -23.24
N TYR A 22 -40.61 36.58 -22.88
CA TYR A 22 -40.11 37.23 -21.67
C TYR A 22 -40.92 36.95 -20.41
N VAL A 23 -42.17 36.41 -20.56
CA VAL A 23 -43.08 36.18 -19.43
C VAL A 23 -42.44 35.32 -18.32
N PRO A 24 -41.74 34.19 -18.61
CA PRO A 24 -41.10 33.41 -17.58
C PRO A 24 -40.03 34.20 -16.82
N PHE A 25 -39.25 35.01 -17.50
CA PHE A 25 -38.19 35.86 -16.87
C PHE A 25 -38.77 36.97 -16.00
N VAL A 26 -39.90 37.54 -16.41
CA VAL A 26 -40.57 38.58 -15.65
C VAL A 26 -41.28 38.02 -14.40
N LEU A 27 -41.88 36.81 -14.48
CA LEU A 27 -42.60 36.20 -13.38
C LEU A 27 -41.65 35.53 -12.37
N PHE A 28 -40.70 34.76 -12.83
CA PHE A 28 -39.84 33.96 -11.97
C PHE A 28 -38.45 34.59 -11.73
N GLY A 29 -37.98 35.46 -12.62
CA GLY A 29 -36.68 36.08 -12.52
C GLY A 29 -36.41 36.79 -11.19
N PRO A 30 -37.33 37.65 -10.72
CA PRO A 30 -37.12 38.36 -9.44
C PRO A 30 -36.99 37.40 -8.24
N LEU A 31 -37.76 36.35 -8.21
CA LEU A 31 -37.71 35.31 -7.15
C LEU A 31 -36.35 34.59 -7.15
N LEU A 32 -35.89 34.19 -8.34
CA LEU A 32 -34.59 33.54 -8.52
C LEU A 32 -33.43 34.49 -8.21
N ALA A 33 -33.54 35.78 -8.60
CA ALA A 33 -32.53 36.78 -8.28
C ALA A 33 -32.39 37.00 -6.75
N VAL A 34 -33.51 37.09 -6.03
CA VAL A 34 -33.50 37.18 -4.56
C VAL A 34 -32.90 35.93 -3.94
N ALA A 35 -33.24 34.75 -4.43
CA ALA A 35 -32.69 33.47 -3.94
C ALA A 35 -31.16 33.42 -4.18
N ALA A 36 -30.68 33.83 -5.34
CA ALA A 36 -29.26 33.86 -5.69
C ALA A 36 -28.46 34.84 -4.79
N ILE A 37 -29.01 36.01 -4.54
CA ILE A 37 -28.40 37.00 -3.64
C ILE A 37 -28.33 36.47 -2.21
N ARG A 38 -29.42 35.89 -1.70
CA ARG A 38 -29.45 35.28 -0.35
C ARG A 38 -28.45 34.14 -0.21
N TRP A 39 -28.31 33.33 -1.25
CA TRP A 39 -27.34 32.25 -1.29
C TRP A 39 -25.89 32.81 -1.32
N ALA A 40 -25.60 33.80 -2.18
CA ALA A 40 -24.29 34.45 -2.25
C ALA A 40 -23.88 35.09 -0.93
N TRP A 41 -24.83 35.71 -0.23
CA TRP A 41 -24.59 36.29 1.11
C TRP A 41 -24.23 35.24 2.16
N ARG A 42 -24.83 34.03 2.08
CA ARG A 42 -24.53 32.95 3.00
C ARG A 42 -23.20 32.26 2.69
N SER A 43 -22.79 32.25 1.45
CA SER A 43 -21.55 31.57 1.02
C SER A 43 -20.28 32.33 1.41
N HIS A 44 -20.39 33.65 1.69
CA HIS A 44 -19.28 34.60 1.96
C HIS A 44 -18.17 34.58 0.88
N ARG A 45 -18.41 34.01 -0.31
CA ARG A 45 -17.44 33.96 -1.41
C ARG A 45 -17.70 35.12 -2.38
N LYS A 46 -16.67 35.90 -2.66
CA LYS A 46 -16.78 37.04 -3.62
C LYS A 46 -17.23 36.60 -5.01
N ALA A 47 -16.83 35.40 -5.44
CA ALA A 47 -17.23 34.84 -6.74
C ALA A 47 -18.76 34.62 -6.82
N ASP A 48 -19.37 34.11 -5.75
CA ASP A 48 -20.82 33.86 -5.72
C ASP A 48 -21.60 35.16 -5.74
N LEU A 49 -21.07 36.24 -5.16
CA LEU A 49 -21.65 37.57 -5.22
C LEU A 49 -21.62 38.11 -6.65
N TRP A 50 -20.50 37.96 -7.37
CA TRP A 50 -20.42 38.35 -8.78
C TRP A 50 -21.38 37.60 -9.68
N MET A 51 -21.53 36.29 -9.44
CA MET A 51 -22.50 35.44 -10.16
C MET A 51 -23.94 35.90 -9.90
N ALA A 52 -24.30 36.16 -8.64
CA ALA A 52 -25.63 36.66 -8.27
C ALA A 52 -25.91 38.06 -8.89
N LEU A 53 -24.92 38.95 -8.90
CA LEU A 53 -25.03 40.25 -9.52
C LEU A 53 -25.23 40.20 -11.03
N SER A 54 -24.49 39.29 -11.70
CA SER A 54 -24.64 39.02 -13.14
C SER A 54 -26.03 38.50 -13.45
N PHE A 55 -26.54 37.54 -12.66
CA PHE A 55 -27.89 37.00 -12.84
C PHE A 55 -28.96 38.10 -12.63
N PHE A 56 -28.80 38.94 -11.60
CA PHE A 56 -29.69 40.03 -11.33
C PHE A 56 -29.74 41.03 -12.51
N SER A 57 -28.58 41.33 -13.12
CA SER A 57 -28.51 42.26 -14.28
C SER A 57 -29.29 41.71 -15.49
N VAL A 58 -29.22 40.38 -15.75
CA VAL A 58 -29.99 39.73 -16.83
C VAL A 58 -31.50 39.88 -16.58
N VAL A 59 -31.93 39.63 -15.36
CA VAL A 59 -33.35 39.72 -14.98
C VAL A 59 -33.87 41.15 -15.11
N ALA A 60 -33.09 42.13 -14.61
CA ALA A 60 -33.43 43.56 -14.67
C ALA A 60 -33.56 44.04 -16.11
N VAL A 61 -32.61 43.68 -16.97
CA VAL A 61 -32.64 44.04 -18.39
C VAL A 61 -33.76 43.35 -19.14
N SER A 62 -34.02 42.08 -18.86
CA SER A 62 -35.16 41.37 -19.46
C SER A 62 -36.48 42.02 -19.10
N PHE A 63 -36.62 42.55 -17.89
CA PHE A 63 -37.81 43.28 -17.45
C PHE A 63 -37.98 44.61 -18.22
N ILE A 64 -36.89 45.34 -18.41
CA ILE A 64 -36.88 46.61 -19.18
C ILE A 64 -37.25 46.33 -20.63
N ASP A 65 -36.67 45.30 -21.27
CA ASP A 65 -36.97 44.96 -22.64
C ASP A 65 -38.41 44.49 -22.84
N TRP A 66 -38.97 43.72 -21.87
CA TRP A 66 -40.37 43.32 -21.85
C TRP A 66 -41.31 44.53 -21.78
N PHE A 67 -40.98 45.52 -20.90
CA PHE A 67 -41.79 46.74 -20.76
C PHE A 67 -41.79 47.57 -22.06
N ARG A 68 -40.67 47.58 -22.78
CA ARG A 68 -40.57 48.23 -24.10
C ARG A 68 -41.43 47.52 -25.17
N LEU A 69 -41.36 46.17 -25.20
CA LEU A 69 -42.15 45.38 -26.16
C LEU A 69 -43.67 45.55 -25.99
N THR A 70 -44.13 45.81 -24.76
CA THR A 70 -45.56 46.08 -24.48
C THR A 70 -45.99 47.48 -24.84
N GLY A 71 -45.10 48.32 -25.41
CA GLY A 71 -45.43 49.70 -25.80
C GLY A 71 -45.64 50.70 -24.66
N ARG A 72 -45.23 50.34 -23.48
CA ARG A 72 -45.40 51.15 -22.27
C ARG A 72 -44.16 52.05 -21.92
N SER A 73 -43.11 52.02 -22.75
CA SER A 73 -41.92 52.83 -22.55
C SER A 73 -41.74 53.83 -23.72
N ALA A 74 -41.28 55.05 -23.38
CA ALA A 74 -40.97 56.12 -24.37
C ALA A 74 -39.60 55.95 -25.05
N PHE A 75 -38.84 54.93 -24.69
CA PHE A 75 -37.50 54.70 -25.23
C PHE A 75 -37.54 53.81 -26.49
N GLU A 76 -37.15 54.34 -27.61
CA GLU A 76 -36.87 53.61 -28.84
C GLU A 76 -35.39 53.27 -28.91
N GLY A 77 -35.04 52.03 -29.26
CA GLY A 77 -33.66 51.60 -29.42
C GLY A 77 -33.42 50.11 -29.38
N THR A 78 -32.17 49.69 -29.39
CA THR A 78 -31.72 48.30 -29.37
C THR A 78 -32.08 47.62 -28.04
N TYR A 79 -32.43 46.32 -28.12
CA TYR A 79 -32.69 45.51 -26.90
C TYR A 79 -31.43 45.30 -26.13
N PHE A 80 -31.45 45.62 -24.84
CA PHE A 80 -30.28 45.58 -23.95
C PHE A 80 -29.87 44.13 -23.62
N VAL A 81 -30.79 43.17 -23.71
CA VAL A 81 -30.50 41.74 -23.48
C VAL A 81 -29.37 41.24 -24.39
N THR A 82 -29.26 41.80 -25.62
CA THR A 82 -28.23 41.45 -26.58
C THR A 82 -26.80 41.69 -26.07
N TYR A 83 -26.62 42.66 -25.16
CA TYR A 83 -25.31 43.02 -24.59
C TYR A 83 -25.07 42.39 -23.24
N VAL A 84 -26.13 42.16 -22.46
CA VAL A 84 -26.00 41.63 -21.10
C VAL A 84 -25.73 40.13 -21.07
N ILE A 85 -26.34 39.34 -21.95
CA ILE A 85 -26.10 37.90 -22.00
C ILE A 85 -24.64 37.57 -22.28
N PRO A 86 -23.97 38.12 -23.31
CA PRO A 86 -22.56 37.82 -23.53
C PRO A 86 -21.65 38.24 -22.37
N SER A 87 -21.88 39.41 -21.77
CA SER A 87 -21.09 39.86 -20.62
C SER A 87 -21.26 38.93 -19.41
N THR A 88 -22.46 38.45 -19.16
CA THR A 88 -22.75 37.47 -18.08
C THR A 88 -22.04 36.16 -18.31
N ILE A 89 -22.05 35.65 -19.55
CA ILE A 89 -21.34 34.42 -19.90
C ILE A 89 -19.84 34.56 -19.64
N VAL A 90 -19.25 35.67 -20.01
CA VAL A 90 -17.82 35.96 -19.78
C VAL A 90 -17.49 35.97 -18.29
N VAL A 91 -18.32 36.69 -17.49
CA VAL A 91 -18.11 36.75 -16.01
C VAL A 91 -18.30 35.37 -15.38
N MET A 92 -19.35 34.64 -15.75
CA MET A 92 -19.58 33.26 -15.24
C MET A 92 -18.46 32.32 -15.66
N GLY A 93 -18.03 32.37 -16.93
CA GLY A 93 -16.92 31.55 -17.42
C GLY A 93 -15.61 31.85 -16.68
N GLY A 94 -15.29 33.11 -16.48
CA GLY A 94 -14.12 33.54 -15.73
C GLY A 94 -14.13 33.07 -14.26
N THR A 95 -15.29 33.22 -13.58
CA THR A 95 -15.42 32.76 -12.20
C THR A 95 -15.33 31.25 -12.08
N LEU A 96 -15.96 30.50 -12.97
CA LEU A 96 -15.89 29.04 -12.99
C LEU A 96 -14.45 28.56 -13.28
N ALA A 97 -13.78 29.18 -14.26
CA ALA A 97 -12.39 28.85 -14.60
C ALA A 97 -11.46 29.10 -13.41
N SER A 98 -11.64 30.22 -12.68
CA SER A 98 -10.85 30.53 -11.49
C SER A 98 -11.09 29.54 -10.34
N GLN A 99 -12.34 29.14 -10.13
CA GLN A 99 -12.69 28.13 -9.12
C GLN A 99 -12.08 26.76 -9.46
N LEU A 100 -12.18 26.35 -10.73
CA LEU A 100 -11.58 25.09 -11.19
C LEU A 100 -10.06 25.10 -11.04
N ALA A 101 -9.40 26.20 -11.44
CA ALA A 101 -7.96 26.34 -11.28
C ALA A 101 -7.53 26.24 -9.82
N THR A 102 -8.26 26.87 -8.89
CA THR A 102 -8.00 26.79 -7.46
C THR A 102 -8.21 25.40 -6.92
N ALA A 103 -9.31 24.72 -7.30
CA ALA A 103 -9.60 23.37 -6.87
C ALA A 103 -8.54 22.37 -7.37
N LEU A 104 -8.10 22.49 -8.63
CA LEU A 104 -7.03 21.68 -9.19
C LEU A 104 -5.69 21.90 -8.47
N LYS A 105 -5.36 23.15 -8.14
CA LYS A 105 -4.15 23.45 -7.36
C LYS A 105 -4.19 22.80 -5.99
N THR A 106 -5.29 22.98 -5.25
CA THR A 106 -5.45 22.37 -3.93
C THR A 106 -5.41 20.83 -3.98
N ALA A 107 -6.04 20.23 -5.00
CA ALA A 107 -5.99 18.78 -5.19
C ALA A 107 -4.56 18.29 -5.42
N ARG A 108 -3.77 18.97 -6.26
CA ARG A 108 -2.36 18.62 -6.51
C ARG A 108 -1.50 18.75 -5.25
N GLU A 109 -1.67 19.82 -4.49
CA GLU A 109 -0.94 20.03 -3.23
C GLU A 109 -1.28 18.94 -2.19
N LEU A 110 -2.56 18.56 -2.10
CA LEU A 110 -2.99 17.48 -1.21
C LEU A 110 -2.42 16.13 -1.64
N THR A 111 -2.45 15.81 -2.94
CA THR A 111 -1.87 14.56 -3.46
C THR A 111 -0.38 14.50 -3.17
N ALA A 112 0.38 15.56 -3.45
CA ALA A 112 1.80 15.61 -3.15
C ALA A 112 2.10 15.45 -1.65
N THR A 113 1.26 16.01 -0.78
CA THR A 113 1.40 15.87 0.68
C THR A 113 1.10 14.44 1.13
N LEU A 114 0.08 13.81 0.54
CA LEU A 114 -0.27 12.41 0.82
C LEU A 114 0.83 11.45 0.38
N ASP A 115 1.36 11.62 -0.83
CA ASP A 115 2.46 10.81 -1.36
C ASP A 115 3.69 10.87 -0.45
N LYS A 116 4.04 12.08 0.01
CA LYS A 116 5.14 12.25 0.98
C LYS A 116 4.87 11.52 2.30
N ARG A 117 3.67 11.65 2.87
CA ARG A 117 3.30 10.96 4.12
C ARG A 117 3.29 9.44 3.96
N VAL A 118 2.82 8.93 2.82
CA VAL A 118 2.86 7.49 2.52
C VAL A 118 4.29 6.99 2.47
N ALA A 119 5.19 7.70 1.76
CA ALA A 119 6.60 7.34 1.71
C ALA A 119 7.26 7.31 3.11
N GLU A 120 7.08 8.37 3.91
CA GLU A 120 7.60 8.46 5.28
C GLU A 120 7.08 7.33 6.19
N ARG A 121 5.78 7.00 6.09
CA ARG A 121 5.18 5.92 6.88
C ARG A 121 5.66 4.55 6.43
N THR A 122 5.83 4.33 5.13
CA THR A 122 6.35 3.07 4.60
C THR A 122 7.79 2.85 5.05
N GLU A 123 8.64 3.86 4.98
CA GLU A 123 10.02 3.80 5.49
C GLU A 123 10.06 3.51 6.99
N ALA A 124 9.28 4.21 7.80
CA ALA A 124 9.20 4.00 9.23
C ALA A 124 8.72 2.58 9.60
N LEU A 125 7.72 2.03 8.86
CA LEU A 125 7.25 0.66 9.04
C LEU A 125 8.32 -0.36 8.66
N THR A 126 9.04 -0.14 7.55
CA THR A 126 10.12 -1.03 7.13
C THR A 126 11.23 -1.09 8.18
N LEU A 127 11.65 0.06 8.71
CA LEU A 127 12.64 0.13 9.78
C LEU A 127 12.15 -0.52 11.09
N ALA A 128 10.88 -0.34 11.44
CA ALA A 128 10.30 -0.97 12.63
C ALA A 128 10.26 -2.51 12.48
N ASN A 129 9.87 -3.01 11.30
CA ASN A 129 9.87 -4.44 11.01
C ASN A 129 11.29 -5.03 11.04
N GLN A 130 12.27 -4.35 10.44
CA GLN A 130 13.67 -4.77 10.52
C GLN A 130 14.14 -4.88 11.98
N ARG A 131 13.81 -3.90 12.83
CA ARG A 131 14.16 -3.96 14.26
C ARG A 131 13.45 -5.10 14.99
N LEU A 132 12.19 -5.40 14.65
CA LEU A 132 11.47 -6.53 15.21
C LEU A 132 12.11 -7.87 14.79
N GLU A 133 12.49 -8.00 13.53
CA GLU A 133 13.23 -9.16 13.01
C GLU A 133 14.61 -9.29 13.68
N GLU A 134 15.29 -8.17 13.92
CA GLU A 134 16.53 -8.14 14.67
C GLU A 134 16.38 -8.60 16.13
N LEU A 135 15.28 -8.33 16.77
CA LEU A 135 14.97 -8.77 18.13
C LEU A 135 14.40 -10.20 18.18
N SER A 136 13.93 -10.73 17.05
CA SER A 136 13.43 -12.10 16.98
C SER A 136 14.56 -13.10 17.21
N THR A 137 14.32 -14.07 18.06
CA THR A 137 15.24 -15.20 18.31
C THR A 137 14.89 -16.43 17.49
N THR A 138 13.75 -16.40 16.78
CA THR A 138 13.23 -17.55 16.01
C THR A 138 13.07 -17.22 14.54
N ASP A 139 13.25 -18.24 13.68
CA ASP A 139 12.90 -18.20 12.28
C ASP A 139 11.37 -18.27 12.11
N SER A 140 10.80 -17.36 11.36
CA SER A 140 9.34 -17.20 11.23
C SER A 140 8.65 -18.35 10.47
N LEU A 141 9.37 -19.05 9.58
CA LEU A 141 8.83 -20.17 8.81
C LEU A 141 8.79 -21.46 9.62
N THR A 142 9.88 -21.77 10.31
CA THR A 142 10.11 -23.08 10.95
C THR A 142 9.88 -23.05 12.46
N GLY A 143 9.91 -21.85 13.07
CA GLY A 143 9.84 -21.70 14.54
C GLY A 143 11.01 -22.31 15.29
N LEU A 144 12.12 -22.59 14.60
CA LEU A 144 13.41 -22.92 15.19
C LEU A 144 14.14 -21.63 15.58
N ALA A 145 15.28 -21.73 16.28
CA ALA A 145 16.17 -20.59 16.45
C ALA A 145 16.61 -20.05 15.08
N ASN A 146 16.74 -18.72 14.97
CA ASN A 146 17.37 -18.14 13.79
C ASN A 146 18.91 -18.18 13.93
N ARG A 147 19.63 -17.89 12.85
CA ARG A 147 21.10 -17.90 12.82
C ARG A 147 21.74 -17.07 13.95
N ARG A 148 21.23 -15.85 14.19
CA ARG A 148 21.78 -14.99 15.23
C ARG A 148 21.64 -15.61 16.63
N HIS A 149 20.45 -16.10 16.94
CA HIS A 149 20.21 -16.76 18.23
C HIS A 149 21.03 -18.04 18.37
N PHE A 150 21.23 -18.77 17.26
CA PHE A 150 22.12 -19.92 17.21
C PHE A 150 23.57 -19.55 17.56
N ASP A 151 24.11 -18.47 16.97
CA ASP A 151 25.48 -18.01 17.24
C ASP A 151 25.64 -17.61 18.73
N ASP A 152 24.64 -16.95 19.31
CA ASP A 152 24.59 -16.59 20.73
C ASP A 152 24.60 -17.84 21.65
N ILE A 153 23.83 -18.86 21.29
CA ILE A 153 23.76 -20.14 22.03
C ILE A 153 25.08 -20.89 21.87
N LEU A 154 25.60 -20.98 20.66
CA LEU A 154 26.88 -21.65 20.40
C LEU A 154 28.00 -21.04 21.26
N ALA A 155 28.10 -19.72 21.33
CA ALA A 155 29.10 -19.04 22.19
C ALA A 155 28.92 -19.40 23.68
N LYS A 156 27.69 -19.47 24.17
CA LYS A 156 27.38 -19.85 25.55
C LYS A 156 27.72 -21.31 25.86
N GLU A 157 27.27 -22.22 24.99
CA GLU A 157 27.50 -23.65 25.15
C GLU A 157 28.98 -24.02 24.98
N TRP A 158 29.70 -23.32 24.10
CA TRP A 158 31.16 -23.44 23.99
C TRP A 158 31.87 -23.12 25.31
N GLN A 159 31.56 -21.98 25.95
CA GLN A 159 32.13 -21.60 27.22
C GLN A 159 31.76 -22.58 28.35
N ARG A 160 30.53 -23.08 28.32
CA ARG A 160 30.04 -24.08 29.28
C ARG A 160 30.76 -25.42 29.09
N ALA A 161 30.87 -25.93 27.87
CA ALA A 161 31.55 -27.17 27.54
C ALA A 161 33.04 -27.12 27.90
N ARG A 162 33.71 -25.96 27.60
CA ARG A 162 35.09 -25.73 28.04
C ARG A 162 35.28 -25.79 29.55
N ARG A 163 34.41 -25.13 30.34
CA ARG A 163 34.51 -25.11 31.80
C ARG A 163 34.27 -26.49 32.42
N LEU A 164 33.30 -27.22 31.86
CA LEU A 164 32.92 -28.53 32.36
C LEU A 164 33.74 -29.68 31.76
N ARG A 165 34.57 -29.41 30.76
CA ARG A 165 35.31 -30.41 29.94
C ARG A 165 34.40 -31.46 29.36
N HIS A 166 33.22 -31.05 28.90
CA HIS A 166 32.26 -31.85 28.18
C HIS A 166 32.39 -31.73 26.68
N PRO A 167 32.05 -32.78 25.91
CA PRO A 167 32.00 -32.68 24.45
C PRO A 167 30.88 -31.72 24.02
N LEU A 168 31.12 -31.03 22.91
CA LEU A 168 30.16 -30.21 22.17
C LEU A 168 30.23 -30.65 20.72
N ALA A 169 29.08 -30.98 20.15
CA ALA A 169 28.94 -31.32 18.74
C ALA A 169 28.10 -30.29 18.01
N LEU A 170 28.50 -30.03 16.77
CA LEU A 170 27.81 -29.16 15.81
C LEU A 170 27.47 -30.03 14.57
N LEU A 171 26.20 -29.98 14.16
CA LEU A 171 25.73 -30.56 12.92
C LEU A 171 25.30 -29.43 11.99
N MET A 172 25.75 -29.50 10.75
CA MET A 172 25.24 -28.65 9.65
C MET A 172 24.46 -29.55 8.69
N ILE A 173 23.23 -29.20 8.41
CA ILE A 173 22.27 -30.00 7.67
C ILE A 173 21.81 -29.17 6.47
N ASP A 174 21.86 -29.74 5.29
CA ASP A 174 21.40 -29.12 4.04
C ASP A 174 20.39 -30.03 3.37
N VAL A 175 19.29 -29.46 2.86
CA VAL A 175 18.27 -30.24 2.13
C VAL A 175 18.73 -30.44 0.68
N ASP A 176 18.98 -31.68 0.34
CA ASP A 176 19.51 -32.07 -0.97
C ASP A 176 18.55 -31.65 -2.11
N HIS A 177 19.10 -31.01 -3.14
CA HIS A 177 18.37 -30.60 -4.33
C HIS A 177 17.16 -29.68 -4.08
N PHE A 178 17.16 -28.90 -2.98
CA PHE A 178 16.03 -28.06 -2.58
C PHE A 178 15.61 -27.07 -3.65
N LYS A 179 16.57 -26.48 -4.39
CA LYS A 179 16.26 -25.59 -5.50
C LYS A 179 15.43 -26.31 -6.59
N GLN A 180 15.84 -27.54 -6.97
CA GLN A 180 15.11 -28.33 -7.95
C GLN A 180 13.72 -28.72 -7.47
N PHE A 181 13.58 -29.01 -6.17
CA PHE A 181 12.29 -29.24 -5.53
C PHE A 181 11.37 -28.02 -5.68
N ASN A 182 11.85 -26.81 -5.37
CA ASN A 182 11.11 -25.57 -5.53
C ASN A 182 10.73 -25.30 -7.00
N ASP A 183 11.66 -25.53 -7.91
CA ASP A 183 11.42 -25.34 -9.35
C ASP A 183 10.35 -26.28 -9.90
N THR A 184 10.21 -27.46 -9.29
CA THR A 184 9.24 -28.49 -9.71
C THR A 184 7.87 -28.32 -9.05
N TYR A 185 7.82 -28.07 -7.73
CA TYR A 185 6.60 -28.11 -6.91
C TYR A 185 6.16 -26.74 -6.40
N GLY A 186 6.96 -25.71 -6.64
CA GLY A 186 6.70 -24.33 -6.20
C GLY A 186 7.18 -24.03 -4.79
N HIS A 187 7.32 -22.74 -4.48
CA HIS A 187 7.87 -22.26 -3.20
C HIS A 187 7.00 -22.63 -1.99
N LEU A 188 5.68 -22.74 -2.15
CA LEU A 188 4.81 -23.14 -1.03
C LEU A 188 5.10 -24.58 -0.58
N ALA A 189 5.30 -25.50 -1.52
CA ALA A 189 5.70 -26.88 -1.22
C ALA A 189 7.11 -26.93 -0.58
N GLY A 190 8.02 -26.06 -1.03
CA GLY A 190 9.33 -25.89 -0.40
C GLY A 190 9.24 -25.40 1.05
N ASP A 191 8.37 -24.46 1.33
CA ASP A 191 8.11 -23.99 2.69
C ASP A 191 7.59 -25.12 3.60
N ASP A 192 6.69 -25.97 3.07
CA ASP A 192 6.17 -27.12 3.80
C ASP A 192 7.25 -28.19 4.04
N CYS A 193 8.12 -28.42 3.07
CA CYS A 193 9.32 -29.24 3.21
C CYS A 193 10.20 -28.76 4.38
N LEU A 194 10.53 -27.47 4.42
CA LEU A 194 11.35 -26.89 5.48
C LEU A 194 10.67 -26.97 6.86
N ARG A 195 9.35 -26.78 6.94
CA ARG A 195 8.58 -26.95 8.18
C ARG A 195 8.64 -28.39 8.67
N GLN A 196 8.56 -29.35 7.77
CA GLN A 196 8.64 -30.79 8.10
C GLN A 196 10.02 -31.17 8.63
N VAL A 197 11.10 -30.75 7.95
CA VAL A 197 12.47 -30.95 8.44
C VAL A 197 12.65 -30.36 9.83
N ALA A 198 12.18 -29.12 10.05
CA ALA A 198 12.23 -28.48 11.36
C ALA A 198 11.47 -29.24 12.44
N GLN A 199 10.34 -29.86 12.10
CA GLN A 199 9.55 -30.66 13.03
C GLN A 199 10.28 -31.95 13.41
N ILE A 200 10.92 -32.61 12.45
CA ILE A 200 11.76 -33.81 12.69
C ILE A 200 12.91 -33.42 13.64
N LEU A 201 13.60 -32.33 13.41
CA LEU A 201 14.65 -31.85 14.29
C LEU A 201 14.14 -31.61 15.72
N LYS A 202 12.99 -30.97 15.89
CA LYS A 202 12.37 -30.74 17.22
C LYS A 202 12.03 -32.05 17.93
N GLN A 203 11.59 -33.07 17.18
CA GLN A 203 11.23 -34.36 17.76
C GLN A 203 12.44 -35.19 18.19
N ARG A 204 13.57 -35.05 17.49
CA ARG A 204 14.79 -35.83 17.79
C ARG A 204 15.67 -35.18 18.84
N LEU A 205 15.61 -33.86 18.99
CA LEU A 205 16.40 -33.10 19.93
C LEU A 205 15.62 -32.89 21.25
N LEU A 206 15.62 -33.90 22.11
CA LEU A 206 14.81 -33.90 23.34
C LEU A 206 15.53 -33.37 24.56
N ARG A 207 16.85 -33.14 24.52
CA ARG A 207 17.61 -32.65 25.68
C ARG A 207 17.47 -31.12 25.72
N GLY A 208 17.31 -30.58 26.92
CA GLY A 208 17.21 -29.13 27.12
C GLY A 208 18.48 -28.33 26.74
N SER A 209 19.60 -29.03 26.47
CA SER A 209 20.85 -28.48 25.97
C SER A 209 20.96 -28.49 24.44
N ASP A 210 20.07 -29.24 23.76
CA ASP A 210 20.10 -29.36 22.32
C ASP A 210 19.37 -28.18 21.69
N THR A 211 19.95 -27.58 20.68
CA THR A 211 19.36 -26.46 19.97
C THR A 211 19.41 -26.69 18.47
N ALA A 212 18.25 -26.64 17.82
CA ALA A 212 18.14 -26.59 16.37
C ALA A 212 17.84 -25.16 15.90
N ALA A 213 18.44 -24.79 14.79
CA ALA A 213 18.26 -23.50 14.15
C ALA A 213 18.10 -23.66 12.64
N ARG A 214 17.41 -22.72 12.01
CA ARG A 214 17.52 -22.50 10.58
C ARG A 214 18.64 -21.52 10.34
N PHE A 215 19.69 -21.98 9.66
CA PHE A 215 20.90 -21.22 9.48
C PHE A 215 20.82 -20.27 8.27
N GLY A 216 20.11 -20.67 7.21
CA GLY A 216 19.79 -19.86 6.03
C GLY A 216 19.20 -20.71 4.92
N GLY A 217 18.27 -20.19 4.14
CA GLY A 217 17.68 -20.92 3.01
C GLY A 217 17.16 -22.29 3.39
N GLU A 218 17.83 -23.34 2.88
CA GLU A 218 17.60 -24.77 3.15
C GLU A 218 18.53 -25.36 4.19
N GLU A 219 19.39 -24.54 4.81
CA GLU A 219 20.40 -24.98 5.76
C GLU A 219 19.88 -24.92 7.21
N PHE A 220 20.13 -26.00 7.96
CA PHE A 220 19.84 -26.09 9.39
C PHE A 220 21.12 -26.38 10.17
N ALA A 221 21.14 -25.99 11.43
CA ALA A 221 22.25 -26.26 12.31
C ALA A 221 21.76 -26.80 13.66
N VAL A 222 22.51 -27.71 14.25
CA VAL A 222 22.20 -28.30 15.56
C VAL A 222 23.43 -28.24 16.46
N ILE A 223 23.21 -27.76 17.70
CA ILE A 223 24.19 -27.84 18.78
C ILE A 223 23.72 -28.91 19.75
N THR A 224 24.60 -29.81 20.14
CA THR A 224 24.32 -30.82 21.18
C THR A 224 25.55 -31.10 22.03
N SER A 225 25.29 -31.49 23.31
CA SER A 225 26.35 -31.88 24.26
C SER A 225 26.65 -33.36 24.18
N MET A 226 26.88 -33.87 22.95
CA MET A 226 27.23 -35.25 22.68
C MET A 226 28.69 -35.38 22.21
N ASP A 227 29.26 -36.55 22.41
CA ASP A 227 30.51 -36.93 21.77
C ASP A 227 30.29 -37.28 20.27
N LEU A 228 31.36 -37.65 19.58
CA LEU A 228 31.31 -37.92 18.16
C LEU A 228 30.37 -39.08 17.82
N GLU A 229 30.37 -40.16 18.63
CA GLU A 229 29.56 -41.32 18.39
C GLU A 229 28.07 -41.01 18.61
N GLY A 230 27.71 -40.31 19.68
CA GLY A 230 26.34 -39.85 19.91
C GLY A 230 25.85 -38.85 18.87
N ALA A 231 26.70 -37.95 18.40
CA ALA A 231 26.37 -37.02 17.34
C ALA A 231 26.17 -37.70 15.97
N LEU A 232 26.99 -38.70 15.65
CA LEU A 232 26.78 -39.54 14.45
C LEU A 232 25.48 -40.30 14.48
N HIS A 233 25.15 -40.87 15.64
CA HIS A 233 23.92 -41.64 15.82
C HIS A 233 22.67 -40.73 15.61
N ILE A 234 22.63 -39.57 16.23
CA ILE A 234 21.49 -38.66 16.07
C ILE A 234 21.41 -38.08 14.66
N ALA A 235 22.55 -37.79 14.01
CA ALA A 235 22.61 -37.34 12.62
C ALA A 235 21.98 -38.38 11.67
N GLU A 236 22.32 -39.67 11.85
CA GLU A 236 21.76 -40.74 11.02
C GLU A 236 20.26 -40.94 11.26
N LEU A 237 19.80 -40.84 12.51
CA LEU A 237 18.36 -40.88 12.81
C LEU A 237 17.60 -39.71 12.15
N ILE A 238 18.16 -38.51 12.19
CA ILE A 238 17.57 -37.34 11.51
C ILE A 238 17.50 -37.59 10.00
N ARG A 239 18.61 -38.04 9.39
CA ARG A 239 18.68 -38.31 7.96
C ARG A 239 17.62 -39.35 7.53
N GLN A 240 17.51 -40.45 8.26
CA GLN A 240 16.52 -41.51 8.00
C GLN A 240 15.08 -41.03 8.18
N ASP A 241 14.82 -40.22 9.21
CA ASP A 241 13.48 -39.67 9.43
C ASP A 241 13.07 -38.71 8.29
N VAL A 242 13.98 -37.84 7.83
CA VAL A 242 13.69 -36.97 6.70
C VAL A 242 13.41 -37.77 5.44
N GLU A 243 14.23 -38.78 5.13
CA GLU A 243 14.05 -39.63 3.96
C GLU A 243 12.74 -40.47 4.02
N ASN A 244 12.31 -40.91 5.22
CA ASN A 244 11.14 -41.76 5.40
C ASN A 244 9.81 -40.97 5.56
N HIS A 245 9.86 -39.67 5.82
CA HIS A 245 8.67 -38.83 5.96
C HIS A 245 8.43 -38.04 4.69
N PRO A 246 7.43 -38.38 3.87
CA PRO A 246 7.16 -37.68 2.63
C PRO A 246 6.60 -36.29 2.90
N VAL A 247 7.00 -35.33 2.06
CA VAL A 247 6.41 -34.00 2.02
C VAL A 247 5.05 -34.07 1.32
N SER A 248 4.01 -33.52 1.94
CA SER A 248 2.69 -33.42 1.32
C SER A 248 2.69 -32.30 0.29
N VAL A 249 2.43 -32.62 -0.96
CA VAL A 249 2.32 -31.68 -2.05
C VAL A 249 0.98 -31.88 -2.74
N ASP A 250 0.22 -30.81 -2.93
CA ASP A 250 -1.10 -30.87 -3.54
C ASP A 250 -1.06 -31.55 -4.93
N GLY A 251 -1.84 -32.60 -5.08
CA GLY A 251 -1.99 -33.34 -6.33
C GLY A 251 -0.86 -34.31 -6.70
N VAL A 252 0.07 -34.55 -5.78
CA VAL A 252 1.19 -35.51 -5.98
C VAL A 252 1.23 -36.48 -4.82
N ASP A 253 1.33 -37.78 -5.14
CA ASP A 253 1.60 -38.80 -4.14
C ASP A 253 3.00 -38.59 -3.56
N ALA A 254 3.14 -38.70 -2.27
CA ALA A 254 4.33 -38.66 -1.40
C ALA A 254 5.67 -38.27 -2.09
N VAL A 255 6.11 -37.03 -1.89
CA VAL A 255 7.43 -36.59 -2.39
C VAL A 255 8.46 -36.73 -1.27
N HIS A 256 9.52 -37.50 -1.52
CA HIS A 256 10.60 -37.72 -0.56
C HIS A 256 11.76 -36.74 -0.85
N VAL A 257 12.36 -36.23 0.22
CA VAL A 257 13.59 -35.42 0.18
C VAL A 257 14.65 -36.11 1.05
N SER A 258 15.90 -35.82 0.77
CA SER A 258 17.03 -36.25 1.60
C SER A 258 17.78 -35.04 2.16
N VAL A 259 18.62 -35.28 3.15
CA VAL A 259 19.49 -34.26 3.72
C VAL A 259 20.92 -34.77 3.79
N SER A 260 21.85 -33.89 3.51
CA SER A 260 23.28 -34.07 3.75
C SER A 260 23.64 -33.48 5.10
N ILE A 261 24.37 -34.20 5.93
CA ILE A 261 24.74 -33.77 7.28
C ILE A 261 26.25 -33.82 7.45
N GLY A 262 26.87 -32.64 7.65
CA GLY A 262 28.23 -32.52 8.13
C GLY A 262 28.25 -32.34 9.64
N LEU A 263 29.17 -33.01 10.34
CA LEU A 263 29.27 -32.88 11.79
C LEU A 263 30.70 -32.76 12.28
N SER A 264 30.86 -32.07 13.40
CA SER A 264 32.12 -32.01 14.17
C SER A 264 31.81 -32.07 15.64
N ALA A 265 32.59 -32.84 16.39
CA ALA A 265 32.48 -32.93 17.84
C ALA A 265 33.86 -32.81 18.48
N LEU A 266 33.96 -32.02 19.53
CA LEU A 266 35.21 -31.81 20.26
C LEU A 266 34.96 -31.38 21.70
N VAL A 267 35.96 -31.50 22.53
CA VAL A 267 35.98 -30.89 23.86
C VAL A 267 36.74 -29.57 23.75
N PRO A 268 36.09 -28.38 23.95
CA PRO A 268 36.78 -27.09 23.81
C PRO A 268 37.91 -26.90 24.81
N ASP A 269 39.12 -26.58 24.33
CA ASP A 269 40.33 -26.41 25.17
C ASP A 269 40.79 -24.94 25.29
N GLY A 270 40.16 -24.01 24.64
CA GLY A 270 40.50 -22.59 24.65
C GLY A 270 41.46 -22.13 23.55
N SER A 271 41.99 -23.05 22.75
CA SER A 271 42.87 -22.72 21.62
C SER A 271 42.09 -22.31 20.35
N ARG A 272 40.79 -22.50 20.31
CA ARG A 272 39.90 -22.23 19.17
C ARG A 272 38.73 -21.31 19.50
N SER A 273 38.30 -20.55 18.54
CA SER A 273 37.11 -19.71 18.63
C SER A 273 35.82 -20.51 18.35
N PRO A 274 34.69 -20.18 18.97
CA PRO A 274 33.41 -20.84 18.73
C PRO A 274 32.69 -20.39 17.44
N ALA A 275 33.37 -19.85 16.45
CA ALA A 275 32.71 -19.47 15.22
C ALA A 275 32.22 -20.72 14.47
N ALA A 276 30.92 -20.77 14.11
CA ALA A 276 30.34 -21.90 13.40
C ALA A 276 31.07 -22.22 12.09
N ALA A 277 31.59 -21.20 11.41
CA ALA A 277 32.40 -21.35 10.19
C ALA A 277 33.74 -22.08 10.43
N ASP A 278 34.30 -22.00 11.64
CA ASP A 278 35.56 -22.67 11.99
C ASP A 278 35.34 -24.14 12.43
N ILE A 279 34.11 -24.48 12.86
CA ILE A 279 33.77 -25.82 13.33
C ILE A 279 33.25 -26.68 12.18
N ALA A 280 32.52 -26.10 11.22
CA ALA A 280 31.97 -26.80 10.07
C ALA A 280 33.02 -27.32 9.08
N GLY A 281 34.30 -27.00 9.26
CA GLY A 281 35.41 -27.43 8.42
C GLY A 281 35.18 -27.13 6.92
N ARG A 282 36.05 -26.39 6.31
CA ARG A 282 36.01 -26.11 4.86
C ARG A 282 35.79 -27.36 4.04
#